data_b4b7f21de43ef5f5893f65a889cc8fa3
#
_entry.id   b4b7f21de43ef5f5893f65a889cc8fa3
#
_cell.length_a   1.000
_cell.length_b   1.000
_cell.length_c   1.000
_cell.angle_alpha   90.00
_cell.angle_beta   90.00
_cell.angle_gamma   90.00
#
_symmetry.space_group_name_H-M   'P 1'
#
loop_
_entity.id
_entity.type
_entity.pdbx_description
1 polymer ?
#
loop_
_entity_poly.entity_id
_entity_poly.type
_entity_poly.pdbx_seq_one_letter_code
_entity_poly.pdbx_strand_id
1 'polypeptide(L)'
;MDAPDVVTLDGPLLVFGGPYGNLEATEALLAEARRRAIAPSQIVCTGDVVAYCADPQPVIDLVRDSGIRVVMGNCEESLAAQAADCGCGFAEDSACAVLSDQWYDYADRHVDAASRAWMGGLPRRLDLALGGRRLAVMHGGVDEISRFLFASDTAALDAELDAVGADGAIAGHCGLPFTRVIGGRLWHNAGVVGMPANDGTPRFWFSLLTPRPDGIRIEHHGLGYDHVTAARKMRERGLPEGYAAALETGLWPSCDVLTPAELPERGIRLEPGAVLWPTDGAAADGWPRAA
;
A
#
# COMPACT_ATOMS: atom_id res chain seq x y z
N MET A 1 14.14 14.19 -23.02
CA MET A 1 13.16 13.64 -22.06
C MET A 1 12.70 14.81 -21.23
N ASP A 2 11.42 15.15 -21.30
CA ASP A 2 10.86 16.20 -20.46
C ASP A 2 11.01 15.79 -18.99
N ALA A 3 11.30 16.77 -18.12
CA ALA A 3 11.37 16.50 -16.68
C ALA A 3 10.00 15.95 -16.20
N PRO A 4 9.96 14.95 -15.32
CA PRO A 4 8.70 14.45 -14.82
C PRO A 4 7.89 15.58 -14.19
N ASP A 5 6.58 15.57 -14.43
CA ASP A 5 5.66 16.55 -13.86
C ASP A 5 5.61 16.34 -12.34
N VAL A 6 6.17 17.28 -11.58
CA VAL A 6 6.28 17.19 -10.12
C VAL A 6 5.12 17.94 -9.48
N VAL A 7 4.27 17.18 -8.77
CA VAL A 7 3.14 17.77 -8.03
C VAL A 7 3.61 18.34 -6.70
N THR A 8 3.53 19.64 -6.52
CA THR A 8 3.85 20.29 -5.24
C THR A 8 2.66 20.21 -4.28
N LEU A 9 2.93 19.81 -3.05
CA LEU A 9 1.93 19.68 -1.99
C LEU A 9 2.20 20.67 -0.86
N ASP A 10 1.18 21.48 -0.56
CA ASP A 10 1.17 22.44 0.55
C ASP A 10 0.35 21.83 1.70
N GLY A 11 1.03 21.22 2.68
CA GLY A 11 0.38 20.61 3.84
C GLY A 11 0.62 19.11 3.98
N PRO A 12 -0.13 18.42 4.84
CA PRO A 12 0.07 16.99 5.08
C PRO A 12 -0.34 16.14 3.87
N LEU A 13 0.40 15.06 3.63
CA LEU A 13 0.09 14.02 2.65
C LEU A 13 -0.39 12.78 3.40
N LEU A 14 -1.61 12.30 3.10
CA LEU A 14 -2.08 10.99 3.52
C LEU A 14 -1.65 9.95 2.49
N VAL A 15 -1.00 8.89 2.95
CA VAL A 15 -0.55 7.76 2.13
C VAL A 15 -1.20 6.48 2.59
N PHE A 16 -1.66 5.66 1.65
CA PHE A 16 -2.14 4.31 1.90
C PHE A 16 -1.91 3.43 0.67
N GLY A 17 -1.90 2.11 0.88
CA GLY A 17 -1.83 1.13 -0.19
C GLY A 17 -2.99 0.16 -0.13
N GLY A 18 -3.11 -0.65 -1.15
CA GLY A 18 -3.95 -1.83 -1.23
C GLY A 18 -5.36 -1.72 -0.65
N PRO A 19 -6.29 -0.98 -1.26
CA PRO A 19 -7.72 -1.08 -0.93
C PRO A 19 -8.26 -2.50 -1.08
N TYR A 20 -7.71 -3.30 -1.99
CA TYR A 20 -7.94 -4.73 -2.17
C TYR A 20 -9.42 -5.13 -2.35
N GLY A 21 -10.26 -4.24 -2.89
CA GLY A 21 -11.69 -4.51 -3.01
C GLY A 21 -12.42 -4.58 -1.65
N ASN A 22 -11.85 -4.03 -0.58
CA ASN A 22 -12.47 -3.94 0.74
C ASN A 22 -13.20 -2.60 0.90
N LEU A 23 -14.49 -2.60 0.62
CA LEU A 23 -15.31 -1.39 0.61
C LEU A 23 -15.39 -0.75 2.00
N GLU A 24 -15.65 -1.54 3.03
CA GLU A 24 -15.80 -1.07 4.41
C GLU A 24 -14.53 -0.36 4.92
N ALA A 25 -13.37 -0.92 4.62
CA ALA A 25 -12.09 -0.33 5.00
C ALA A 25 -11.77 0.94 4.21
N THR A 26 -12.06 0.95 2.90
CA THR A 26 -11.83 2.12 2.03
C THR A 26 -12.74 3.28 2.43
N GLU A 27 -14.01 3.02 2.72
CA GLU A 27 -14.95 4.03 3.23
C GLU A 27 -14.50 4.60 4.58
N ALA A 28 -14.02 3.74 5.49
CA ALA A 28 -13.50 4.15 6.80
C ALA A 28 -12.27 5.06 6.66
N LEU A 29 -11.34 4.75 5.74
CA LEU A 29 -10.18 5.59 5.47
C LEU A 29 -10.58 6.96 4.92
N LEU A 30 -11.48 7.01 3.93
CA LEU A 30 -11.93 8.27 3.34
C LEU A 30 -12.75 9.09 4.35
N ALA A 31 -13.49 8.45 5.25
CA ALA A 31 -14.15 9.13 6.36
C ALA A 31 -13.13 9.74 7.34
N GLU A 32 -12.05 9.02 7.66
CA GLU A 32 -10.96 9.50 8.51
C GLU A 32 -10.22 10.67 7.86
N ALA A 33 -9.94 10.62 6.55
CA ALA A 33 -9.35 11.73 5.80
C ALA A 33 -10.22 13.00 5.89
N ARG A 34 -11.55 12.85 5.70
CA ARG A 34 -12.50 13.97 5.87
C ARG A 34 -12.50 14.50 7.30
N ARG A 35 -12.50 13.63 8.32
CA ARG A 35 -12.43 14.02 9.73
C ARG A 35 -11.17 14.83 10.05
N ARG A 36 -10.06 14.54 9.38
CA ARG A 36 -8.79 15.26 9.48
C ARG A 36 -8.71 16.49 8.59
N ALA A 37 -9.76 16.81 7.83
CA ALA A 37 -9.79 17.90 6.85
C ALA A 37 -8.67 17.78 5.77
N ILE A 38 -8.30 16.54 5.38
CA ILE A 38 -7.34 16.28 4.31
C ILE A 38 -8.09 16.26 2.98
N ALA A 39 -7.70 17.15 2.07
CA ALA A 39 -8.30 17.23 0.75
C ALA A 39 -7.91 16.02 -0.13
N PRO A 40 -8.75 15.58 -1.08
CA PRO A 40 -8.40 14.49 -2.00
C PRO A 40 -7.07 14.70 -2.74
N SER A 41 -6.74 15.95 -3.08
CA SER A 41 -5.46 16.32 -3.70
C SER A 41 -4.23 16.08 -2.80
N GLN A 42 -4.42 15.84 -1.51
CA GLN A 42 -3.40 15.53 -0.51
C GLN A 42 -3.44 14.05 -0.09
N ILE A 43 -4.05 13.19 -0.91
CA ILE A 43 -4.14 11.74 -0.67
C ILE A 43 -3.50 11.01 -1.84
N VAL A 44 -2.67 10.01 -1.54
CA VAL A 44 -2.10 9.11 -2.53
C VAL A 44 -2.29 7.66 -2.14
N CYS A 45 -2.73 6.86 -3.12
CA CYS A 45 -2.80 5.40 -3.04
C CYS A 45 -1.62 4.79 -3.81
N THR A 46 -0.92 3.83 -3.21
CA THR A 46 0.21 3.15 -3.83
C THR A 46 -0.20 1.94 -4.69
N GLY A 47 -1.44 1.88 -5.17
CA GLY A 47 -1.93 0.84 -6.07
C GLY A 47 -2.61 -0.34 -5.37
N ASP A 48 -2.92 -1.36 -6.14
CA ASP A 48 -3.67 -2.55 -5.74
C ASP A 48 -5.06 -2.20 -5.15
N VAL A 49 -5.81 -1.41 -5.91
CA VAL A 49 -7.20 -1.04 -5.57
C VAL A 49 -8.07 -2.28 -5.47
N VAL A 50 -7.77 -3.29 -6.29
CA VAL A 50 -8.48 -4.57 -6.37
C VAL A 50 -7.54 -5.72 -6.07
N ALA A 51 -7.92 -6.53 -5.08
CA ALA A 51 -7.40 -7.86 -4.79
C ALA A 51 -8.36 -8.55 -3.81
N TYR A 52 -8.08 -9.71 -3.35
CA TYR A 52 -8.60 -10.53 -2.25
C TYR A 52 -10.08 -10.39 -1.85
N CYS A 53 -10.63 -9.15 -1.75
CA CYS A 53 -11.92 -8.88 -1.09
C CYS A 53 -13.13 -8.82 -2.05
N ALA A 54 -14.33 -8.66 -1.48
CA ALA A 54 -15.59 -9.00 -2.15
C ALA A 54 -16.17 -7.90 -3.05
N ASP A 55 -15.70 -6.66 -2.94
CA ASP A 55 -16.32 -5.50 -3.60
C ASP A 55 -15.37 -4.80 -4.61
N PRO A 56 -14.82 -5.52 -5.63
CA PRO A 56 -13.84 -4.93 -6.55
C PRO A 56 -14.39 -3.71 -7.28
N GLN A 57 -15.54 -3.80 -7.96
CA GLN A 57 -16.10 -2.68 -8.73
C GLN A 57 -16.52 -1.50 -7.82
N PRO A 58 -17.22 -1.69 -6.69
CA PRO A 58 -17.56 -0.59 -5.79
C PRO A 58 -16.34 0.17 -5.26
N VAL A 59 -15.23 -0.53 -4.97
CA VAL A 59 -14.00 0.11 -4.49
C VAL A 59 -13.31 0.90 -5.60
N ILE A 60 -13.27 0.38 -6.83
CA ILE A 60 -12.75 1.13 -7.99
C ILE A 60 -13.54 2.43 -8.16
N ASP A 61 -14.87 2.34 -8.19
CA ASP A 61 -15.73 3.50 -8.36
C ASP A 61 -15.49 4.53 -7.25
N LEU A 62 -15.45 4.09 -6.00
CA LEU A 62 -15.20 4.94 -4.84
C LEU A 62 -13.83 5.64 -4.91
N VAL A 63 -12.76 4.92 -5.25
CA VAL A 63 -11.40 5.45 -5.37
C VAL A 63 -11.30 6.43 -6.53
N ARG A 64 -11.76 6.05 -7.71
CA ARG A 64 -11.75 6.89 -8.92
C ARG A 64 -12.54 8.18 -8.70
N ASP A 65 -13.75 8.09 -8.17
CA ASP A 65 -14.65 9.22 -8.02
C ASP A 65 -14.27 10.12 -6.83
N SER A 66 -13.43 9.63 -5.91
CA SER A 66 -12.89 10.44 -4.80
C SER A 66 -11.92 11.53 -5.25
N GLY A 67 -11.33 11.41 -6.43
CA GLY A 67 -10.34 12.36 -6.96
C GLY A 67 -8.97 12.31 -6.29
N ILE A 68 -8.66 11.23 -5.56
CA ILE A 68 -7.32 10.98 -5.00
C ILE A 68 -6.34 10.58 -6.09
N ARG A 69 -5.04 10.67 -5.80
CA ARG A 69 -3.99 10.19 -6.71
C ARG A 69 -3.76 8.70 -6.49
N VAL A 70 -3.62 7.96 -7.57
CA VAL A 70 -3.35 6.52 -7.54
C VAL A 70 -2.20 6.21 -8.48
N VAL A 71 -1.23 5.41 -8.05
CA VAL A 71 -0.26 4.76 -8.94
C VAL A 71 -0.74 3.37 -9.29
N MET A 72 -0.36 2.88 -10.46
CA MET A 72 -0.67 1.54 -10.91
C MET A 72 0.03 0.50 -10.02
N GLY A 73 -0.71 -0.47 -9.49
CA GLY A 73 -0.18 -1.70 -8.92
C GLY A 73 -0.17 -2.83 -9.96
N ASN A 74 0.40 -3.97 -9.59
CA ASN A 74 0.41 -5.16 -10.47
C ASN A 74 -0.99 -5.68 -10.74
N CYS A 75 -1.91 -5.55 -9.79
CA CYS A 75 -3.30 -5.97 -9.99
C CYS A 75 -4.01 -5.09 -11.03
N GLU A 76 -3.81 -3.78 -11.01
CA GLU A 76 -4.34 -2.87 -12.05
C GLU A 76 -3.74 -3.20 -13.41
N GLU A 77 -2.42 -3.42 -13.48
CA GLU A 77 -1.75 -3.77 -14.73
C GLU A 77 -2.30 -5.06 -15.34
N SER A 78 -2.40 -6.11 -14.54
CA SER A 78 -2.91 -7.41 -14.95
C SER A 78 -4.38 -7.37 -15.38
N LEU A 79 -5.26 -6.73 -14.57
CA LEU A 79 -6.68 -6.60 -14.91
C LEU A 79 -6.90 -5.74 -16.17
N ALA A 80 -6.14 -4.67 -16.35
CA ALA A 80 -6.22 -3.84 -17.56
C ALA A 80 -5.76 -4.59 -18.80
N ALA A 81 -4.71 -5.39 -18.68
CA ALA A 81 -4.18 -6.22 -19.77
C ALA A 81 -4.99 -7.50 -20.01
N GLN A 82 -5.97 -7.83 -19.15
CA GLN A 82 -6.68 -9.11 -19.15
C GLN A 82 -5.70 -10.29 -19.06
N ALA A 83 -4.69 -10.16 -18.21
CA ALA A 83 -3.69 -11.20 -17.98
C ALA A 83 -4.31 -12.42 -17.28
N ALA A 84 -3.63 -13.56 -17.38
CA ALA A 84 -4.12 -14.83 -16.81
C ALA A 84 -4.01 -14.88 -15.27
N ASP A 85 -3.17 -14.02 -14.67
CA ASP A 85 -2.90 -13.98 -13.24
C ASP A 85 -2.70 -12.54 -12.73
N CYS A 86 -2.59 -12.38 -11.42
CA CYS A 86 -2.49 -11.08 -10.76
C CYS A 86 -1.15 -10.35 -10.97
N GLY A 87 -0.14 -10.99 -11.54
CA GLY A 87 1.23 -10.43 -11.62
C GLY A 87 1.87 -10.19 -10.25
N CYS A 88 1.44 -10.88 -9.20
CA CYS A 88 1.87 -10.62 -7.83
C CYS A 88 3.31 -11.07 -7.51
N GLY A 89 3.95 -11.83 -8.42
CA GLY A 89 5.31 -12.33 -8.23
C GLY A 89 5.44 -13.44 -7.18
N PHE A 90 4.35 -14.14 -6.87
CA PHE A 90 4.39 -15.28 -5.95
C PHE A 90 5.19 -16.45 -6.56
N ALA A 91 5.90 -17.20 -5.70
CA ALA A 91 6.57 -18.42 -6.14
C ALA A 91 5.54 -19.44 -6.65
N GLU A 92 5.89 -20.13 -7.76
CA GLU A 92 5.04 -21.21 -8.30
C GLU A 92 4.75 -22.26 -7.19
N ASP A 93 3.54 -22.80 -7.19
CA ASP A 93 3.04 -23.78 -6.20
C ASP A 93 3.00 -23.29 -4.74
N SER A 94 3.28 -22.01 -4.46
CA SER A 94 3.10 -21.44 -3.12
C SER A 94 1.62 -21.35 -2.73
N ALA A 95 1.32 -21.36 -1.42
CA ALA A 95 -0.05 -21.14 -0.96
C ALA A 95 -0.59 -19.78 -1.41
N CYS A 96 0.25 -18.75 -1.50
CA CYS A 96 -0.12 -17.46 -2.05
C CYS A 96 -0.55 -17.55 -3.52
N ALA A 97 0.18 -18.28 -4.36
CA ALA A 97 -0.17 -18.46 -5.78
C ALA A 97 -1.53 -19.17 -5.91
N VAL A 98 -1.73 -20.30 -5.25
CA VAL A 98 -2.99 -21.06 -5.28
C VAL A 98 -4.20 -20.23 -4.80
N LEU A 99 -4.03 -19.45 -3.76
CA LEU A 99 -5.09 -18.58 -3.25
C LEU A 99 -5.34 -17.38 -4.17
N SER A 100 -4.31 -16.91 -4.88
CA SER A 100 -4.44 -15.76 -5.77
C SER A 100 -5.28 -16.06 -7.01
N ASP A 101 -5.21 -17.26 -7.56
CA ASP A 101 -6.02 -17.67 -8.72
C ASP A 101 -7.53 -17.49 -8.45
N GLN A 102 -7.97 -17.83 -7.24
CA GLN A 102 -9.41 -17.76 -6.88
C GLN A 102 -9.93 -16.34 -6.77
N TRP A 103 -9.20 -15.44 -6.08
CA TRP A 103 -9.66 -14.08 -5.94
C TRP A 103 -9.46 -13.27 -7.23
N TYR A 104 -8.40 -13.56 -8.00
CA TYR A 104 -8.16 -12.88 -9.27
C TYR A 104 -9.25 -13.20 -10.29
N ASP A 105 -9.59 -14.49 -10.43
CA ASP A 105 -10.72 -14.96 -11.22
C ASP A 105 -12.06 -14.30 -10.84
N TYR A 106 -12.28 -14.11 -9.53
CA TYR A 106 -13.46 -13.40 -9.04
C TYR A 106 -13.41 -11.92 -9.46
N ALA A 107 -12.32 -11.23 -9.20
CA ALA A 107 -12.14 -9.83 -9.55
C ALA A 107 -12.27 -9.61 -11.06
N ASP A 108 -11.62 -10.45 -11.86
CA ASP A 108 -11.67 -10.38 -13.32
C ASP A 108 -13.10 -10.45 -13.88
N ARG A 109 -13.96 -11.27 -13.31
CA ARG A 109 -15.39 -11.34 -13.70
C ARG A 109 -16.24 -10.17 -13.23
N HIS A 110 -15.82 -9.39 -12.24
CA HIS A 110 -16.63 -8.34 -11.61
C HIS A 110 -16.16 -6.92 -11.94
N VAL A 111 -15.04 -6.77 -12.65
CA VAL A 111 -14.52 -5.45 -13.06
C VAL A 111 -14.97 -5.15 -14.48
N ASP A 112 -15.62 -4.00 -14.69
CA ASP A 112 -16.13 -3.59 -15.99
C ASP A 112 -15.03 -3.04 -16.92
N ALA A 113 -15.37 -2.89 -18.21
CA ALA A 113 -14.42 -2.43 -19.23
C ALA A 113 -13.96 -0.96 -18.99
N ALA A 114 -14.80 -0.11 -18.43
CA ALA A 114 -14.45 1.28 -18.15
C ALA A 114 -13.43 1.36 -17.00
N SER A 115 -13.60 0.53 -15.99
CA SER A 115 -12.65 0.38 -14.88
C SER A 115 -11.30 -0.18 -15.33
N ARG A 116 -11.30 -1.18 -16.22
CA ARG A 116 -10.05 -1.68 -16.83
C ARG A 116 -9.32 -0.61 -17.63
N ALA A 117 -10.06 0.19 -18.41
CA ALA A 117 -9.47 1.30 -19.15
C ALA A 117 -8.89 2.36 -18.22
N TRP A 118 -9.56 2.68 -17.10
CA TRP A 118 -9.06 3.57 -16.07
C TRP A 118 -7.78 3.02 -15.42
N MET A 119 -7.77 1.75 -15.02
CA MET A 119 -6.58 1.08 -14.45
C MET A 119 -5.39 1.14 -15.40
N GLY A 120 -5.59 0.84 -16.69
CA GLY A 120 -4.55 0.87 -17.71
C GLY A 120 -4.01 2.29 -18.00
N GLY A 121 -4.75 3.33 -17.59
CA GLY A 121 -4.31 4.73 -17.69
C GLY A 121 -3.60 5.26 -16.44
N LEU A 122 -3.48 4.48 -15.37
CA LEU A 122 -2.79 4.90 -14.16
C LEU A 122 -1.28 5.02 -14.38
N PRO A 123 -0.62 6.03 -13.79
CA PRO A 123 0.82 6.15 -13.89
C PRO A 123 1.51 5.09 -13.02
N ARG A 124 2.61 4.51 -13.51
CA ARG A 124 3.46 3.61 -12.69
C ARG A 124 4.24 4.37 -11.62
N ARG A 125 4.44 5.67 -11.82
CA ARG A 125 5.16 6.55 -10.90
C ARG A 125 4.53 7.94 -10.88
N LEU A 126 4.48 8.53 -9.68
CA LEU A 126 4.19 9.95 -9.46
C LEU A 126 5.38 10.58 -8.75
N ASP A 127 5.77 11.80 -9.18
CA ASP A 127 6.77 12.58 -8.47
C ASP A 127 6.08 13.70 -7.68
N LEU A 128 6.33 13.75 -6.38
CA LEU A 128 5.75 14.73 -5.46
C LEU A 128 6.85 15.62 -4.87
N ALA A 129 6.53 16.87 -4.62
CA ALA A 129 7.35 17.75 -3.79
C ALA A 129 6.60 18.05 -2.49
N LEU A 130 7.21 17.70 -1.35
CA LEU A 130 6.65 17.88 -0.02
C LEU A 130 7.73 18.42 0.91
N GLY A 131 7.51 19.57 1.56
CA GLY A 131 8.47 20.14 2.51
C GLY A 131 9.86 20.38 1.94
N GLY A 132 9.97 20.71 0.65
CA GLY A 132 11.24 20.93 -0.06
C GLY A 132 11.96 19.64 -0.49
N ARG A 133 11.39 18.47 -0.27
CA ARG A 133 11.91 17.16 -0.69
C ARG A 133 11.13 16.60 -1.87
N ARG A 134 11.83 15.91 -2.77
CA ARG A 134 11.24 15.16 -3.88
C ARG A 134 11.01 13.71 -3.46
N LEU A 135 9.78 13.24 -3.65
CA LEU A 135 9.34 11.88 -3.35
C LEU A 135 8.85 11.20 -4.63
N ALA A 136 9.39 10.04 -4.93
CA ALA A 136 8.82 9.16 -5.95
C ALA A 136 7.79 8.24 -5.31
N VAL A 137 6.58 8.21 -5.83
CA VAL A 137 5.54 7.26 -5.42
C VAL A 137 5.44 6.18 -6.48
N MET A 138 5.52 4.92 -6.06
CA MET A 138 5.41 3.73 -6.92
C MET A 138 4.74 2.59 -6.17
N HIS A 139 4.44 1.49 -6.85
CA HIS A 139 3.80 0.34 -6.19
C HIS A 139 4.79 -0.57 -5.48
N GLY A 140 5.77 -1.12 -6.18
CA GLY A 140 6.83 -2.01 -5.65
C GLY A 140 8.22 -1.38 -5.77
N GLY A 141 9.08 -1.95 -6.63
CA GLY A 141 10.41 -1.41 -6.94
C GLY A 141 10.41 -0.39 -8.08
N VAL A 142 11.57 0.19 -8.37
CA VAL A 142 11.76 1.18 -9.44
C VAL A 142 11.54 0.55 -10.81
N ASP A 143 12.12 -0.60 -11.05
CA ASP A 143 12.04 -1.31 -12.34
C ASP A 143 10.99 -2.42 -12.34
N GLU A 144 10.69 -3.00 -11.18
CA GLU A 144 9.78 -4.15 -11.03
C GLU A 144 8.59 -3.78 -10.16
N ILE A 145 7.38 -3.77 -10.78
CA ILE A 145 6.14 -3.35 -10.13
C ILE A 145 5.75 -4.24 -8.94
N SER A 146 6.04 -5.54 -9.02
CA SER A 146 5.70 -6.55 -8.01
C SER A 146 6.88 -6.96 -7.12
N ARG A 147 7.91 -6.10 -7.00
CA ARG A 147 9.04 -6.39 -6.14
C ARG A 147 8.65 -6.28 -4.66
N PHE A 148 8.80 -7.39 -3.93
CA PHE A 148 8.67 -7.39 -2.48
C PHE A 148 9.89 -6.74 -1.82
N LEU A 149 9.65 -5.69 -1.02
CA LEU A 149 10.68 -4.95 -0.30
C LEU A 149 10.24 -4.81 1.16
N PHE A 150 11.07 -5.27 2.09
CA PHE A 150 10.76 -5.30 3.51
C PHE A 150 11.71 -4.43 4.33
N ALA A 151 11.30 -4.09 5.54
CA ALA A 151 12.07 -3.24 6.46
C ALA A 151 13.45 -3.82 6.79
N SER A 152 13.59 -5.13 6.84
CA SER A 152 14.82 -5.85 7.15
C SER A 152 15.85 -5.84 6.03
N ASP A 153 15.42 -5.68 4.76
CA ASP A 153 16.33 -5.75 3.60
C ASP A 153 16.94 -4.38 3.27
N THR A 154 17.80 -3.90 4.17
CA THR A 154 18.47 -2.61 4.01
C THR A 154 19.26 -2.48 2.70
N ALA A 155 19.88 -3.57 2.22
CA ALA A 155 20.67 -3.54 1.00
C ALA A 155 19.80 -3.37 -0.25
N ALA A 156 18.64 -4.06 -0.32
CA ALA A 156 17.71 -3.89 -1.42
C ALA A 156 17.07 -2.49 -1.41
N LEU A 157 16.68 -1.99 -0.23
CA LEU A 157 16.13 -0.64 -0.08
C LEU A 157 17.15 0.44 -0.50
N ASP A 158 18.42 0.29 -0.15
CA ASP A 158 19.49 1.22 -0.52
C ASP A 158 19.72 1.23 -2.04
N ALA A 159 19.74 0.07 -2.68
CA ALA A 159 19.84 -0.06 -4.13
C ALA A 159 18.67 0.59 -4.87
N GLU A 160 17.43 0.42 -4.38
CA GLU A 160 16.25 1.09 -4.94
C GLU A 160 16.33 2.61 -4.77
N LEU A 161 16.82 3.07 -3.61
CA LEU A 161 17.04 4.51 -3.35
C LEU A 161 18.13 5.11 -4.24
N ASP A 162 19.14 4.34 -4.65
CA ASP A 162 20.15 4.77 -5.64
C ASP A 162 19.51 4.93 -7.03
N ALA A 163 18.59 4.04 -7.39
CA ALA A 163 17.95 4.02 -8.70
C ALA A 163 16.81 5.06 -8.82
N VAL A 164 16.16 5.44 -7.72
CA VAL A 164 14.91 6.21 -7.75
C VAL A 164 15.06 7.64 -8.27
N GLY A 165 16.23 8.28 -8.11
CA GLY A 165 16.52 9.63 -8.57
C GLY A 165 15.67 10.71 -7.87
N ALA A 166 15.31 10.48 -6.59
CA ALA A 166 14.57 11.40 -5.73
C ALA A 166 15.17 11.38 -4.31
N ASP A 167 14.74 12.29 -3.44
CA ASP A 167 15.20 12.32 -2.04
C ASP A 167 14.65 11.14 -1.23
N GLY A 168 13.54 10.54 -1.69
CA GLY A 168 12.94 9.37 -1.09
C GLY A 168 11.90 8.71 -1.96
N ALA A 169 11.48 7.52 -1.53
CA ALA A 169 10.45 6.70 -2.15
C ALA A 169 9.29 6.43 -1.20
N ILE A 170 8.09 6.42 -1.77
CA ILE A 170 6.86 5.91 -1.14
C ILE A 170 6.44 4.70 -1.97
N ALA A 171 6.36 3.53 -1.34
CA ALA A 171 6.02 2.28 -2.01
C ALA A 171 4.87 1.52 -1.33
N GLY A 172 4.45 0.43 -1.93
CA GLY A 172 3.41 -0.47 -1.46
C GLY A 172 3.82 -1.93 -1.60
N HIS A 173 2.96 -2.76 -2.24
CA HIS A 173 3.09 -4.15 -2.62
C HIS A 173 3.30 -5.14 -1.47
N CYS A 174 4.31 -4.98 -0.61
CA CYS A 174 4.59 -5.95 0.45
C CYS A 174 3.51 -6.01 1.56
N GLY A 175 2.58 -5.07 1.59
CA GLY A 175 1.44 -5.03 2.52
C GLY A 175 1.76 -4.60 3.95
N LEU A 176 3.03 -4.54 4.34
CA LEU A 176 3.45 -4.17 5.70
C LEU A 176 3.79 -2.68 5.80
N PRO A 177 3.33 -1.98 6.86
CA PRO A 177 3.70 -0.59 7.09
C PRO A 177 5.10 -0.49 7.70
N PHE A 178 5.97 0.34 7.12
CA PHE A 178 7.28 0.65 7.69
C PHE A 178 7.88 1.92 7.12
N THR A 179 8.84 2.50 7.83
CA THR A 179 9.66 3.64 7.39
C THR A 179 11.13 3.37 7.71
N ARG A 180 12.00 3.60 6.73
CA ARG A 180 13.45 3.55 6.89
C ARG A 180 14.08 4.83 6.36
N VAL A 181 15.09 5.35 7.08
CA VAL A 181 15.93 6.45 6.61
C VAL A 181 17.35 5.89 6.45
N ILE A 182 17.79 5.78 5.19
CA ILE A 182 19.06 5.15 4.82
C ILE A 182 19.92 6.20 4.11
N GLY A 183 21.07 6.53 4.68
CA GLY A 183 21.94 7.57 4.13
C GLY A 183 21.26 8.93 3.95
N GLY A 184 20.31 9.28 4.83
CA GLY A 184 19.52 10.51 4.75
C GLY A 184 18.36 10.47 3.75
N ARG A 185 18.17 9.36 3.03
CA ARG A 185 17.08 9.13 2.06
C ARG A 185 15.96 8.31 2.69
N LEU A 186 14.73 8.59 2.28
CA LEU A 186 13.53 7.95 2.81
C LEU A 186 13.11 6.75 1.97
N TRP A 187 12.82 5.61 2.61
CA TRP A 187 11.93 4.58 2.08
C TRP A 187 10.72 4.44 2.99
N HIS A 188 9.52 4.59 2.44
CA HIS A 188 8.28 4.58 3.20
C HIS A 188 7.24 3.67 2.57
N ASN A 189 6.67 2.77 3.37
CA ASN A 189 5.50 1.96 3.03
C ASN A 189 4.40 2.24 4.07
N ALA A 190 3.25 2.71 3.64
CA ALA A 190 2.15 3.07 4.54
C ALA A 190 1.38 1.86 5.08
N GLY A 191 1.65 0.67 4.56
CA GLY A 191 0.80 -0.50 4.73
C GLY A 191 -0.39 -0.48 3.78
N VAL A 192 -1.34 -1.37 4.01
CA VAL A 192 -2.52 -1.55 3.17
C VAL A 192 -3.81 -1.37 3.95
N VAL A 193 -4.87 -0.98 3.23
CA VAL A 193 -6.20 -0.74 3.82
C VAL A 193 -7.06 -2.00 3.75
N GLY A 194 -6.94 -2.79 2.68
CA GLY A 194 -7.82 -3.92 2.45
C GLY A 194 -7.51 -5.17 3.28
N MET A 195 -6.33 -5.26 3.88
CA MET A 195 -5.89 -6.37 4.72
C MET A 195 -5.18 -5.88 5.98
N PRO A 196 -5.15 -6.68 7.06
CA PRO A 196 -4.36 -6.35 8.26
C PRO A 196 -2.86 -6.48 8.00
N ALA A 197 -2.06 -5.88 8.86
CA ALA A 197 -0.58 -5.91 8.80
C ALA A 197 0.04 -7.21 9.37
N ASN A 198 -0.68 -8.32 9.41
CA ASN A 198 -0.22 -9.60 9.97
C ASN A 198 0.19 -9.52 11.47
N ASP A 199 -0.28 -8.51 12.19
CA ASP A 199 0.07 -8.16 13.57
C ASP A 199 -0.89 -8.73 14.63
N GLY A 200 -1.82 -9.62 14.22
CA GLY A 200 -2.83 -10.20 15.10
C GLY A 200 -3.96 -9.25 15.47
N THR A 201 -4.13 -8.14 14.73
CA THR A 201 -5.23 -7.19 14.94
C THR A 201 -5.99 -6.91 13.65
N PRO A 202 -7.34 -6.82 13.69
CA PRO A 202 -8.17 -6.58 12.51
C PRO A 202 -8.19 -5.09 12.09
N ARG A 203 -7.04 -4.43 12.14
CA ARG A 203 -6.86 -3.02 11.77
C ARG A 203 -6.17 -2.94 10.41
N PHE A 204 -6.50 -1.91 9.65
CA PHE A 204 -5.69 -1.50 8.52
C PHE A 204 -4.71 -0.36 8.91
N TRP A 205 -3.74 -0.08 8.03
CA TRP A 205 -2.73 0.94 8.25
C TRP A 205 -2.72 1.99 7.15
N PHE A 206 -2.42 3.23 7.55
CA PHE A 206 -2.15 4.38 6.67
C PHE A 206 -1.16 5.32 7.34
N SER A 207 -0.62 6.26 6.60
CA SER A 207 0.36 7.21 7.13
C SER A 207 0.02 8.65 6.79
N LEU A 208 0.52 9.57 7.66
CA LEU A 208 0.53 11.00 7.41
C LEU A 208 1.97 11.50 7.35
N LEU A 209 2.32 12.15 6.26
CA LEU A 209 3.58 12.83 6.09
C LEU A 209 3.35 14.34 6.21
N THR A 210 3.83 14.95 7.30
CA THR A 210 3.58 16.36 7.62
C THR A 210 4.88 17.15 7.57
N PRO A 211 5.01 18.15 6.65
CA PRO A 211 6.15 19.07 6.65
C PRO A 211 6.28 19.81 7.98
N ARG A 212 7.52 19.94 8.46
CA ARG A 212 7.91 20.64 9.67
C ARG A 212 9.18 21.46 9.39
N PRO A 213 9.50 22.47 10.20
CA PRO A 213 10.75 23.23 10.04
C PRO A 213 12.03 22.39 10.11
N ASP A 214 11.99 21.29 10.87
CA ASP A 214 13.10 20.37 11.12
C ASP A 214 13.10 19.12 10.20
N GLY A 215 12.07 18.95 9.34
CA GLY A 215 11.98 17.82 8.42
C GLY A 215 10.56 17.48 8.03
N ILE A 216 10.34 16.21 7.65
CA ILE A 216 9.00 15.66 7.42
C ILE A 216 8.71 14.66 8.54
N ARG A 217 7.65 14.92 9.31
CA ARG A 217 7.13 13.98 10.30
C ARG A 217 6.25 12.95 9.60
N ILE A 218 6.57 11.69 9.77
CA ILE A 218 5.87 10.54 9.22
C ILE A 218 5.20 9.80 10.37
N GLU A 219 3.88 9.72 10.34
CA GLU A 219 3.08 9.09 11.39
C GLU A 219 2.34 7.89 10.82
N HIS A 220 2.54 6.72 11.41
CA HIS A 220 1.81 5.49 11.09
C HIS A 220 0.59 5.33 11.99
N HIS A 221 -0.57 5.12 11.40
CA HIS A 221 -1.85 5.01 12.07
C HIS A 221 -2.52 3.68 11.74
N GLY A 222 -2.93 2.95 12.80
CA GLY A 222 -3.84 1.81 12.67
C GLY A 222 -5.29 2.26 12.87
N LEU A 223 -6.21 1.84 12.01
CA LEU A 223 -7.63 2.19 12.10
C LEU A 223 -8.51 0.94 12.03
N GLY A 224 -9.47 0.83 12.96
CA GLY A 224 -10.51 -0.18 12.93
C GLY A 224 -11.63 0.17 11.94
N TYR A 225 -12.29 -0.85 11.41
CA TYR A 225 -13.43 -0.72 10.50
C TYR A 225 -14.39 -1.90 10.68
N ASP A 226 -15.46 -1.98 9.91
CA ASP A 226 -16.39 -3.11 9.97
C ASP A 226 -15.84 -4.34 9.21
N HIS A 227 -14.76 -4.91 9.75
CA HIS A 227 -14.10 -6.10 9.19
C HIS A 227 -15.00 -7.34 9.22
N VAL A 228 -15.96 -7.40 10.14
CA VAL A 228 -16.92 -8.52 10.23
C VAL A 228 -17.83 -8.55 9.01
N THR A 229 -18.36 -7.39 8.60
CA THR A 229 -19.16 -7.29 7.38
C THR A 229 -18.33 -7.60 6.14
N ALA A 230 -17.09 -7.09 6.05
CA ALA A 230 -16.18 -7.39 4.93
C ALA A 230 -15.90 -8.90 4.82
N ALA A 231 -15.53 -9.57 5.92
CA ALA A 231 -15.28 -11.01 5.94
C ALA A 231 -16.54 -11.83 5.59
N ARG A 232 -17.71 -11.44 6.09
CA ARG A 232 -18.98 -12.09 5.76
C ARG A 232 -19.26 -12.01 4.25
N LYS A 233 -19.09 -10.83 3.63
CA LYS A 233 -19.26 -10.66 2.18
C LYS A 233 -18.33 -11.57 1.38
N MET A 234 -17.06 -11.71 1.80
CA MET A 234 -16.11 -12.60 1.14
C MET A 234 -16.61 -14.05 1.16
N ARG A 235 -17.10 -14.54 2.31
CA ARG A 235 -17.69 -15.89 2.44
C ARG A 235 -18.92 -16.07 1.58
N GLU A 236 -19.83 -15.09 1.54
CA GLU A 236 -21.03 -15.10 0.70
C GLU A 236 -20.72 -15.15 -0.80
N ARG A 237 -19.56 -14.62 -1.20
CA ARG A 237 -19.06 -14.65 -2.60
C ARG A 237 -18.22 -15.89 -2.91
N GLY A 238 -17.97 -16.76 -1.93
CA GLY A 238 -17.14 -17.96 -2.11
C GLY A 238 -15.65 -17.66 -2.29
N LEU A 239 -15.18 -16.51 -1.81
CA LEU A 239 -13.76 -16.17 -1.80
C LEU A 239 -12.99 -17.04 -0.78
N PRO A 240 -11.65 -17.18 -0.91
CA PRO A 240 -10.87 -18.04 -0.03
C PRO A 240 -11.06 -17.70 1.45
N GLU A 241 -11.45 -18.70 2.26
CA GLU A 241 -11.70 -18.53 3.70
C GLU A 241 -10.48 -17.97 4.44
N GLY A 242 -9.27 -18.32 4.00
CA GLY A 242 -8.04 -17.81 4.63
C GLY A 242 -7.95 -16.28 4.64
N TYR A 243 -8.37 -15.62 3.56
CA TYR A 243 -8.40 -14.15 3.52
C TYR A 243 -9.57 -13.56 4.32
N ALA A 244 -10.75 -14.20 4.31
CA ALA A 244 -11.86 -13.76 5.15
C ALA A 244 -11.52 -13.85 6.64
N ALA A 245 -10.91 -14.97 7.06
CA ALA A 245 -10.42 -15.14 8.42
C ALA A 245 -9.29 -14.16 8.78
N ALA A 246 -8.44 -13.78 7.81
CA ALA A 246 -7.40 -12.78 8.05
C ALA A 246 -7.97 -11.42 8.45
N LEU A 247 -9.10 -11.00 7.87
CA LEU A 247 -9.77 -9.75 8.26
C LEU A 247 -10.23 -9.75 9.73
N GLU A 248 -10.57 -10.92 10.27
CA GLU A 248 -11.07 -11.07 11.64
C GLU A 248 -9.93 -11.33 12.65
N THR A 249 -8.93 -12.10 12.25
CA THR A 249 -7.83 -12.52 13.14
C THR A 249 -6.63 -11.55 13.13
N GLY A 250 -6.50 -10.76 12.08
CA GLY A 250 -5.32 -9.93 11.85
C GLY A 250 -4.10 -10.72 11.36
N LEU A 251 -4.26 -12.01 10.95
CA LEU A 251 -3.16 -12.89 10.54
C LEU A 251 -3.37 -13.35 9.10
N TRP A 252 -2.33 -13.23 8.29
CA TRP A 252 -2.36 -13.67 6.90
C TRP A 252 -2.50 -15.19 6.76
N PRO A 253 -3.16 -15.68 5.70
CA PRO A 253 -3.36 -17.13 5.50
C PRO A 253 -2.07 -17.85 5.13
N SER A 254 -1.11 -17.15 4.52
CA SER A 254 0.25 -17.63 4.23
C SER A 254 1.26 -16.52 4.51
N CYS A 255 2.48 -16.93 4.84
CA CYS A 255 3.63 -16.07 5.02
C CYS A 255 4.77 -16.38 4.02
N ASP A 256 4.46 -17.05 2.90
CA ASP A 256 5.46 -17.49 1.92
C ASP A 256 6.25 -16.33 1.30
N VAL A 257 5.67 -15.13 1.28
CA VAL A 257 6.31 -13.91 0.77
C VAL A 257 7.28 -13.26 1.77
N LEU A 258 7.17 -13.61 3.06
CA LEU A 258 7.97 -12.98 4.11
C LEU A 258 9.39 -13.55 4.12
N THR A 259 10.36 -12.67 4.32
CA THR A 259 11.74 -13.09 4.56
C THR A 259 11.89 -13.77 5.93
N PRO A 260 12.96 -14.56 6.14
CA PRO A 260 13.23 -15.14 7.47
C PRO A 260 13.34 -14.09 8.59
N ALA A 261 13.67 -12.85 8.28
CA ALA A 261 13.75 -11.76 9.24
C ALA A 261 12.37 -11.19 9.62
N GLU A 262 11.39 -11.21 8.70
CA GLU A 262 10.02 -10.71 8.95
C GLU A 262 9.11 -11.77 9.60
N LEU A 263 9.39 -13.06 9.42
CA LEU A 263 8.55 -14.15 9.96
C LEU A 263 8.34 -14.10 11.47
N PRO A 264 9.33 -13.78 12.32
CA PRO A 264 9.15 -13.67 13.77
C PRO A 264 8.17 -12.58 14.20
N GLU A 265 7.95 -11.56 13.37
CA GLU A 265 7.06 -10.42 13.66
C GLU A 265 5.58 -10.78 13.48
N ARG A 266 5.27 -11.94 12.90
CA ARG A 266 3.89 -12.41 12.71
C ARG A 266 3.13 -12.50 14.03
N GLY A 267 2.01 -11.80 14.11
CA GLY A 267 1.16 -11.77 15.31
C GLY A 267 1.67 -10.85 16.42
N ILE A 268 2.79 -10.17 16.22
CA ILE A 268 3.27 -9.15 17.16
C ILE A 268 2.56 -7.84 16.83
N ARG A 269 1.74 -7.39 17.79
CA ARG A 269 0.94 -6.19 17.62
C ARG A 269 1.82 -4.96 17.36
N LEU A 270 1.57 -4.31 16.22
CA LEU A 270 2.18 -3.02 15.91
C LEU A 270 1.50 -1.91 16.71
N GLU A 271 2.29 -0.98 17.27
CA GLU A 271 1.76 0.23 17.89
C GLU A 271 1.94 1.43 16.95
N PRO A 272 0.96 2.34 16.87
CA PRO A 272 1.13 3.57 16.10
C PRO A 272 2.40 4.31 16.52
N GLY A 273 3.12 4.85 15.54
CA GLY A 273 4.40 5.49 15.80
C GLY A 273 4.72 6.59 14.81
N ALA A 274 5.82 7.28 15.04
CA ALA A 274 6.26 8.37 14.19
C ALA A 274 7.78 8.38 14.02
N VAL A 275 8.21 8.79 12.83
CA VAL A 275 9.60 9.05 12.46
C VAL A 275 9.72 10.49 12.00
N LEU A 276 10.79 11.18 12.34
CA LEU A 276 11.18 12.41 11.70
C LEU A 276 12.21 12.11 10.61
N TRP A 277 11.93 12.49 9.36
CA TRP A 277 12.90 12.52 8.28
C TRP A 277 13.53 13.90 8.22
N PRO A 278 14.75 14.10 8.76
CA PRO A 278 15.30 15.42 9.01
C PRO A 278 15.77 16.15 7.74
N THR A 279 15.77 17.50 7.79
CA THR A 279 16.20 18.34 6.67
C THR A 279 17.71 18.29 6.42
N ASP A 280 18.51 18.08 7.46
CA ASP A 280 19.98 18.10 7.42
C ASP A 280 20.63 16.78 6.95
N GLY A 281 19.82 15.79 6.58
CA GLY A 281 20.29 14.47 6.15
C GLY A 281 20.85 13.62 7.29
N ALA A 282 20.60 13.99 8.55
CA ALA A 282 20.99 13.19 9.70
C ALA A 282 20.33 11.80 9.67
N ALA A 283 20.98 10.83 10.29
CA ALA A 283 20.38 9.52 10.48
C ALA A 283 19.14 9.65 11.37
N ALA A 284 18.09 8.93 11.03
CA ALA A 284 16.87 8.83 11.83
C ALA A 284 16.55 7.35 12.08
N ASP A 285 15.96 7.08 13.24
CA ASP A 285 15.42 5.75 13.55
C ASP A 285 14.28 5.42 12.58
N GLY A 286 14.20 4.17 12.15
CA GLY A 286 13.06 3.66 11.37
C GLY A 286 11.84 3.37 12.26
N TRP A 287 10.73 3.04 11.63
CA TRP A 287 9.55 2.49 12.30
C TRP A 287 8.99 1.32 11.47
N PRO A 288 8.55 0.21 12.08
CA PRO A 288 8.83 -0.13 13.49
C PRO A 288 10.34 -0.19 13.75
N ARG A 289 10.76 -0.02 14.98
CA ARG A 289 12.18 -0.15 15.32
C ARG A 289 12.63 -1.57 14.98
N ALA A 290 13.75 -1.71 14.31
CA ALA A 290 14.36 -3.02 14.13
C ALA A 290 14.69 -3.59 15.52
N ALA A 291 14.33 -4.86 15.75
CA ALA A 291 14.59 -5.57 16.99
C ALA A 291 16.11 -5.73 17.22
#